data_63be826fef432cb3356f964d6c6cd79d
#
_entry.id   63be826fef432cb3356f964d6c6cd79d
#
_cell.length_a   1.000
_cell.length_b   1.000
_cell.length_c   1.000
_cell.angle_alpha   90.00
_cell.angle_beta   90.00
_cell.angle_gamma   90.00
#
_symmetry.space_group_name_H-M   'P 1'
#
loop_
_entity.id
_entity.type
_entity.pdbx_description
1 polymer ?
#
loop_
_entity_poly.entity_id
_entity_poly.type
_entity_poly.pdbx_seq_one_letter_code
_entity_poly.pdbx_strand_id
1 'polypeptide(L)'
;DKSWGPRYWQAIEWYRWLTINISKEIGFMFSIVHQGEGKERKGGLVLKNGVYEIMKDCSIESEYDGDFCQKHLKAWAKTDTEEYEVEGRVLSLIPLRNKRENPKGEILTTRITEGMTEYKYKGQTGYGMSEYLDQIVNGKPLGP
;
A
#
# COMPACT_ATOMS: atom_id res chain seq x y z
N ASP A 1 -5.35 -5.12 12.64
CA ASP A 1 -4.00 -5.28 13.17
C ASP A 1 -3.79 -4.37 14.37
N LYS A 2 -3.06 -4.87 15.36
CA LYS A 2 -2.68 -4.11 16.55
C LYS A 2 -1.24 -4.40 16.89
N SER A 3 -0.44 -3.36 17.03
CA SER A 3 0.95 -3.50 17.42
C SER A 3 1.39 -2.38 18.34
N TRP A 4 2.22 -2.71 19.33
CA TRP A 4 2.75 -1.81 20.32
C TRP A 4 4.27 -1.82 20.29
N GLY A 5 4.87 -0.74 20.78
CA GLY A 5 6.29 -0.61 20.97
C GLY A 5 6.93 0.48 20.12
N PRO A 6 8.25 0.64 20.23
CA PRO A 6 8.99 1.61 19.45
C PRO A 6 8.84 1.39 17.96
N ARG A 7 8.69 2.48 17.21
CA ARG A 7 8.62 2.49 15.76
C ARG A 7 9.85 3.16 15.17
N TYR A 8 10.49 2.47 14.26
CA TYR A 8 11.60 2.99 13.47
C TYR A 8 11.06 3.35 12.07
N TRP A 9 10.43 4.52 11.98
CA TRP A 9 9.78 4.98 10.76
C TRP A 9 10.72 5.12 9.57
N GLN A 10 12.01 5.36 9.79
CA GLN A 10 13.02 5.49 8.75
C GLN A 10 13.64 4.17 8.29
N ALA A 11 13.26 3.04 8.86
CA ALA A 11 13.75 1.72 8.44
C ALA A 11 13.19 1.26 7.08
N ILE A 12 12.14 1.92 6.61
CA ILE A 12 11.47 1.65 5.35
C ILE A 12 11.49 2.94 4.53
N GLU A 13 11.91 2.89 3.28
CA GLU A 13 11.88 4.04 2.38
C GLU A 13 10.46 4.34 1.90
N TRP A 14 9.75 3.28 1.53
CA TRP A 14 8.33 3.36 1.20
C TRP A 14 7.68 1.98 1.28
N TYR A 15 6.36 1.97 1.48
CA TYR A 15 5.55 0.78 1.25
C TYR A 15 4.19 1.13 0.64
N ARG A 16 3.58 0.10 0.05
CA ARG A 16 2.21 0.10 -0.44
C ARG A 16 1.51 -1.11 0.15
N TRP A 17 0.48 -0.88 0.92
CA TRP A 17 -0.34 -1.93 1.52
C TRP A 17 -1.78 -1.73 1.13
N LEU A 18 -2.40 -2.77 0.55
CA LEU A 18 -3.81 -2.78 0.22
C LEU A 18 -4.50 -3.90 0.96
N THR A 19 -5.66 -3.62 1.55
CA THR A 19 -6.60 -4.61 2.04
C THR A 19 -7.91 -4.41 1.31
N ILE A 20 -8.39 -5.45 0.63
CA ILE A 20 -9.47 -5.36 -0.34
C ILE A 20 -10.51 -6.44 -0.05
N ASN A 21 -11.74 -6.02 0.25
CA ASN A 21 -12.88 -6.90 0.44
C ASN A 21 -13.89 -6.67 -0.69
N ILE A 22 -13.93 -7.55 -1.65
CA ILE A 22 -14.91 -7.48 -2.75
C ILE A 22 -16.22 -8.14 -2.32
N SER A 23 -16.14 -9.38 -1.82
CA SER A 23 -17.28 -10.14 -1.32
C SER A 23 -16.79 -11.13 -0.26
N LYS A 24 -17.71 -11.95 0.28
CA LYS A 24 -17.30 -13.05 1.18
C LYS A 24 -16.52 -14.16 0.45
N GLU A 25 -16.60 -14.22 -0.89
CA GLU A 25 -15.91 -15.20 -1.71
C GLU A 25 -14.57 -14.74 -2.24
N ILE A 26 -14.32 -13.41 -2.33
CA ILE A 26 -13.07 -12.87 -2.91
C ILE A 26 -12.58 -11.64 -2.17
N GLY A 27 -11.33 -11.69 -1.77
CA GLY A 27 -10.59 -10.60 -1.14
C GLY A 27 -9.10 -10.68 -1.43
N PHE A 28 -8.41 -9.57 -1.21
CA PHE A 28 -6.97 -9.46 -1.51
C PHE A 28 -6.26 -8.70 -0.40
N MET A 29 -5.00 -9.05 -0.18
CA MET A 29 -4.06 -8.26 0.59
C MET A 29 -2.76 -8.17 -0.20
N PHE A 30 -2.35 -6.96 -0.52
CA PHE A 30 -1.08 -6.66 -1.20
C PHE A 30 -0.11 -5.99 -0.24
N SER A 31 1.15 -6.32 -0.37
CA SER A 31 2.23 -5.68 0.37
C SER A 31 3.46 -5.55 -0.52
N ILE A 32 3.90 -4.32 -0.76
CA ILE A 32 5.16 -4.00 -1.42
C ILE A 32 5.94 -3.09 -0.48
N VAL A 33 7.13 -3.51 -0.08
CA VAL A 33 7.97 -2.81 0.89
C VAL A 33 9.36 -2.62 0.31
N HIS A 34 9.85 -1.39 0.29
CA HIS A 34 11.21 -1.04 -0.12
C HIS A 34 12.01 -0.50 1.07
N GLN A 35 13.12 -1.17 1.37
CA GLN A 35 13.97 -0.85 2.52
C GLN A 35 15.28 -0.13 2.15
N GLY A 36 15.41 0.31 0.91
CA GLY A 36 16.64 0.89 0.38
C GLY A 36 17.62 -0.16 -0.17
N GLU A 37 18.67 0.32 -0.84
CA GLU A 37 19.72 -0.53 -1.44
C GLU A 37 19.19 -1.64 -2.37
N GLY A 38 18.04 -1.41 -3.01
CA GLY A 38 17.40 -2.39 -3.88
C GLY A 38 16.72 -3.55 -3.16
N LYS A 39 16.56 -3.47 -1.84
CA LYS A 39 15.85 -4.47 -1.03
C LYS A 39 14.34 -4.26 -1.11
N GLU A 40 13.73 -4.86 -2.09
CA GLU A 40 12.27 -4.88 -2.24
C GLU A 40 11.70 -6.24 -1.85
N ARG A 41 10.58 -6.21 -1.13
CA ARG A 41 9.76 -7.39 -0.84
C ARG A 41 8.36 -7.12 -1.32
N LYS A 42 7.83 -8.02 -2.12
CA LYS A 42 6.45 -7.99 -2.59
C LYS A 42 5.76 -9.33 -2.37
N GLY A 43 4.48 -9.24 -2.14
CA GLY A 43 3.63 -10.42 -1.97
C GLY A 43 2.28 -10.04 -1.40
N GLY A 44 1.57 -11.06 -1.02
CA GLY A 44 0.24 -10.93 -0.46
C GLY A 44 -0.52 -12.22 -0.54
N LEU A 45 -1.82 -12.09 -0.31
CA LEU A 45 -2.76 -13.19 -0.26
C LEU A 45 -3.98 -12.88 -1.13
N VAL A 46 -4.49 -13.91 -1.79
CA VAL A 46 -5.84 -13.91 -2.39
C VAL A 46 -6.71 -14.85 -1.58
N LEU A 47 -7.81 -14.35 -1.06
CA LEU A 47 -8.88 -15.19 -0.52
C LEU A 47 -9.84 -15.50 -1.65
N LYS A 48 -10.08 -16.77 -1.93
CA LYS A 48 -11.04 -17.23 -2.95
C LYS A 48 -11.82 -18.42 -2.43
N ASN A 49 -13.13 -18.25 -2.27
CA ASN A 49 -14.04 -19.31 -1.80
C ASN A 49 -13.57 -19.98 -0.50
N GLY A 50 -13.10 -19.19 0.48
CA GLY A 50 -12.62 -19.68 1.76
C GLY A 50 -11.21 -20.26 1.76
N VAL A 51 -10.50 -20.26 0.63
CA VAL A 51 -9.12 -20.71 0.50
C VAL A 51 -8.19 -19.54 0.25
N TYR A 52 -7.04 -19.52 0.94
CA TYR A 52 -5.99 -18.54 0.71
C TYR A 52 -4.95 -19.05 -0.28
N GLU A 53 -4.64 -18.23 -1.26
CA GLU A 53 -3.52 -18.45 -2.18
C GLU A 53 -2.48 -17.36 -1.96
N ILE A 54 -1.21 -17.75 -1.96
CA ILE A 54 -0.08 -16.81 -1.83
C ILE A 54 0.22 -16.20 -3.21
N MET A 55 0.36 -14.88 -3.24
CA MET A 55 0.83 -14.17 -4.44
C MET A 55 2.30 -14.51 -4.70
N LYS A 56 2.61 -14.96 -5.91
CA LYS A 56 3.98 -15.21 -6.39
C LYS A 56 4.63 -13.94 -6.93
N ASP A 57 3.83 -13.04 -7.45
CA ASP A 57 4.23 -11.70 -7.87
C ASP A 57 3.04 -10.76 -7.78
N CYS A 58 3.34 -9.47 -7.62
CA CYS A 58 2.32 -8.42 -7.62
C CYS A 58 2.91 -7.06 -8.01
N SER A 59 2.07 -6.15 -8.46
CA SER A 59 2.40 -4.76 -8.71
C SER A 59 1.25 -3.83 -8.33
N ILE A 60 1.57 -2.60 -8.05
CA ILE A 60 0.60 -1.52 -7.79
C ILE A 60 1.05 -0.31 -8.59
N GLU A 61 0.20 0.15 -9.49
CA GLU A 61 0.36 1.41 -10.23
C GLU A 61 -0.58 2.44 -9.62
N SER A 62 -0.12 3.68 -9.44
CA SER A 62 -0.89 4.69 -8.74
C SER A 62 -0.90 6.02 -9.49
N GLU A 63 -2.06 6.66 -9.48
CA GLU A 63 -2.21 8.06 -9.86
C GLU A 63 -2.34 8.89 -8.58
N TYR A 64 -1.69 10.05 -8.57
CA TYR A 64 -1.61 10.94 -7.42
C TYR A 64 -2.27 12.28 -7.68
N ASP A 65 -2.72 12.94 -6.62
CA ASP A 65 -3.15 14.34 -6.65
C ASP A 65 -1.95 15.32 -6.58
N GLY A 66 -2.24 16.60 -6.52
CA GLY A 66 -1.20 17.65 -6.44
C GLY A 66 -0.35 17.61 -5.17
N ASP A 67 -0.80 16.93 -4.12
CA ASP A 67 -0.09 16.73 -2.85
C ASP A 67 0.61 15.37 -2.78
N PHE A 68 0.68 14.65 -3.89
CA PHE A 68 1.21 13.29 -3.98
C PHE A 68 0.48 12.29 -3.10
N CYS A 69 -0.83 12.46 -2.89
CA CYS A 69 -1.67 11.46 -2.25
C CYS A 69 -2.32 10.58 -3.31
N GLN A 70 -2.41 9.27 -3.05
CA GLN A 70 -3.01 8.32 -3.98
C GLN A 70 -4.48 8.64 -4.23
N LYS A 71 -4.88 8.62 -5.50
CA LYS A 71 -6.21 8.95 -5.98
C LYS A 71 -6.90 7.78 -6.69
N HIS A 72 -6.18 7.19 -7.62
CA HIS A 72 -6.56 5.96 -8.29
C HIS A 72 -5.39 4.98 -8.24
N LEU A 73 -5.70 3.72 -8.22
CA LEU A 73 -4.68 2.67 -8.25
C LEU A 73 -5.16 1.47 -9.05
N LYS A 74 -4.20 0.73 -9.58
CA LYS A 74 -4.40 -0.53 -10.25
C LYS A 74 -3.45 -1.54 -9.65
N ALA A 75 -3.99 -2.62 -9.10
CA ALA A 75 -3.22 -3.69 -8.49
C ALA A 75 -3.33 -4.95 -9.35
N TRP A 76 -2.20 -5.56 -9.63
CA TRP A 76 -2.10 -6.84 -10.31
C TRP A 76 -1.44 -7.86 -9.40
N ALA A 77 -1.90 -9.09 -9.44
CA ALA A 77 -1.32 -10.21 -8.73
C ALA A 77 -1.33 -11.49 -9.55
N LYS A 78 -0.34 -12.35 -9.29
CA LYS A 78 -0.25 -13.68 -9.84
C LYS A 78 -0.07 -14.70 -8.71
N THR A 79 -0.88 -15.74 -8.73
CA THR A 79 -0.74 -16.93 -7.89
C THR A 79 -0.27 -18.13 -8.73
N ASP A 80 -0.22 -19.32 -8.17
CA ASP A 80 0.08 -20.54 -8.94
C ASP A 80 -1.02 -20.91 -9.94
N THR A 81 -2.25 -20.40 -9.73
CA THR A 81 -3.43 -20.80 -10.51
C THR A 81 -3.96 -19.73 -11.45
N GLU A 82 -3.91 -18.47 -11.07
CA GLU A 82 -4.56 -17.37 -11.78
C GLU A 82 -3.79 -16.05 -11.69
N GLU A 83 -4.19 -15.12 -12.55
CA GLU A 83 -3.83 -13.70 -12.47
C GLU A 83 -5.07 -12.88 -12.12
N TYR A 84 -4.86 -11.80 -11.36
CA TYR A 84 -5.91 -10.93 -10.84
C TYR A 84 -5.56 -9.48 -11.13
N GLU A 85 -6.55 -8.69 -11.48
CA GLU A 85 -6.43 -7.24 -11.63
C GLU A 85 -7.58 -6.57 -10.89
N VAL A 86 -7.24 -5.60 -10.04
CA VAL A 86 -8.19 -4.86 -9.22
C VAL A 86 -7.93 -3.37 -9.39
N GLU A 87 -8.98 -2.60 -9.63
CA GLU A 87 -8.91 -1.14 -9.70
C GLU A 87 -9.43 -0.53 -8.41
N GLY A 88 -8.76 0.53 -7.93
CA GLY A 88 -9.13 1.25 -6.72
C GLY A 88 -9.32 2.75 -6.97
N ARG A 89 -10.34 3.32 -6.35
CA ARG A 89 -10.59 4.76 -6.29
C ARG A 89 -10.65 5.20 -4.82
N VAL A 90 -9.74 6.08 -4.42
CA VAL A 90 -9.69 6.59 -3.05
C VAL A 90 -10.85 7.56 -2.83
N LEU A 91 -11.69 7.28 -1.83
CA LEU A 91 -12.88 8.07 -1.51
C LEU A 91 -12.58 9.17 -0.48
N SER A 92 -11.74 8.83 0.49
CA SER A 92 -11.27 9.75 1.52
C SER A 92 -9.88 9.33 1.99
N LEU A 93 -9.08 10.26 2.46
CA LEU A 93 -7.70 9.99 2.83
C LEU A 93 -7.29 10.84 4.03
N ILE A 94 -6.54 10.23 4.93
CA ILE A 94 -5.92 10.90 6.08
C ILE A 94 -4.41 10.82 5.94
N PRO A 95 -3.70 11.95 5.80
CA PRO A 95 -2.25 11.99 5.82
C PRO A 95 -1.75 12.12 7.27
N LEU A 96 -1.01 11.12 7.71
CA LEU A 96 -0.26 11.15 8.97
C LEU A 96 1.18 11.54 8.67
N ARG A 97 1.76 12.43 9.47
CA ARG A 97 3.15 12.87 9.31
C ARG A 97 3.90 12.70 10.62
N ASN A 98 5.02 12.00 10.57
CA ASN A 98 5.98 11.88 11.64
C ASN A 98 7.25 12.67 11.25
N LYS A 99 7.68 13.56 12.12
CA LYS A 99 8.92 14.33 11.96
C LYS A 99 9.90 13.96 13.06
N ARG A 100 11.14 13.71 12.69
CA ARG A 100 12.22 13.39 13.60
C ARG A 100 13.50 14.12 13.20
N GLU A 101 14.15 14.74 14.14
CA GLU A 101 15.48 15.29 13.95
C GLU A 101 16.52 14.16 14.09
N ASN A 102 17.44 14.08 13.14
CA ASN A 102 18.56 13.15 13.21
C ASN A 102 19.75 13.78 13.97
N PRO A 103 20.80 13.02 14.29
CA PRO A 103 21.97 13.55 15.00
C PRO A 103 22.74 14.67 14.26
N LYS A 104 22.47 14.87 12.97
CA LYS A 104 23.05 15.95 12.17
C LYS A 104 22.18 17.22 12.15
N GLY A 105 21.06 17.23 12.89
CA GLY A 105 20.11 18.34 12.90
C GLY A 105 19.17 18.40 11.68
N GLU A 106 19.14 17.36 10.84
CA GLU A 106 18.24 17.29 9.70
C GLU A 106 16.88 16.77 10.12
N ILE A 107 15.80 17.39 9.64
CA ILE A 107 14.44 16.93 9.88
C ILE A 107 14.06 15.87 8.86
N LEU A 108 13.89 14.64 9.32
CA LEU A 108 13.38 13.53 8.55
C LEU A 108 11.85 13.49 8.67
N THR A 109 11.17 13.40 7.56
CA THR A 109 9.70 13.34 7.52
C THR A 109 9.26 12.02 6.90
N THR A 110 8.47 11.27 7.65
CA THR A 110 7.74 10.10 7.16
C THR A 110 6.27 10.46 7.02
N ARG A 111 5.69 10.20 5.89
CA ARG A 111 4.26 10.37 5.64
C ARG A 111 3.61 9.02 5.46
N ILE A 112 2.47 8.79 6.13
CA ILE A 112 1.58 7.66 5.90
C ILE A 112 0.26 8.23 5.42
N THR A 113 -0.25 7.75 4.30
CA THR A 113 -1.56 8.11 3.78
C THR A 113 -2.50 6.92 3.89
N GLU A 114 -3.51 7.06 4.74
CA GLU A 114 -4.56 6.07 5.01
C GLU A 114 -5.77 6.39 4.13
N GLY A 115 -5.98 5.64 3.07
CA GLY A 115 -7.05 5.87 2.10
C GLY A 115 -8.17 4.85 2.19
N MET A 116 -9.40 5.30 2.56
CA MET A 116 -10.61 4.53 2.33
C MET A 116 -10.83 4.42 0.83
N THR A 117 -10.85 3.20 0.31
CA THR A 117 -10.81 2.94 -1.13
C THR A 117 -11.95 2.03 -1.58
N GLU A 118 -12.63 2.46 -2.62
CA GLU A 118 -13.57 1.62 -3.36
C GLU A 118 -12.80 0.83 -4.40
N TYR A 119 -13.02 -0.48 -4.41
CA TYR A 119 -12.35 -1.40 -5.32
C TYR A 119 -13.34 -2.07 -6.28
N LYS A 120 -12.89 -2.29 -7.51
CA LYS A 120 -13.62 -3.03 -8.54
C LYS A 120 -12.82 -4.23 -9.02
N TYR A 121 -13.50 -5.36 -9.05
CA TYR A 121 -12.98 -6.63 -9.54
C TYR A 121 -14.06 -7.37 -10.33
N LYS A 122 -13.82 -7.61 -11.64
CA LYS A 122 -14.75 -8.33 -12.53
C LYS A 122 -16.21 -7.85 -12.40
N GLY A 123 -16.42 -6.53 -12.43
CA GLY A 123 -17.76 -5.92 -12.32
C GLY A 123 -18.36 -5.88 -10.91
N GLN A 124 -17.69 -6.44 -9.91
CA GLN A 124 -18.11 -6.35 -8.50
C GLN A 124 -17.41 -5.18 -7.82
N THR A 125 -18.11 -4.51 -6.92
CA THR A 125 -17.58 -3.41 -6.11
C THR A 125 -17.43 -3.85 -4.67
N GLY A 126 -16.28 -3.56 -4.08
CA GLY A 126 -16.00 -3.74 -2.67
C GLY A 126 -15.21 -2.58 -2.10
N TYR A 127 -14.78 -2.70 -0.87
CA TYR A 127 -14.12 -1.62 -0.13
C TYR A 127 -12.96 -2.15 0.68
N GLY A 128 -12.04 -1.25 1.01
CA GLY A 128 -10.92 -1.53 1.87
C GLY A 128 -10.02 -0.33 2.05
N MET A 129 -8.77 -0.59 2.38
CA MET A 129 -7.78 0.45 2.63
C MET A 129 -6.68 0.41 1.59
N SER A 130 -6.18 1.58 1.23
CA SER A 130 -4.88 1.77 0.61
C SER A 130 -4.01 2.56 1.57
N GLU A 131 -2.99 1.93 2.12
CA GLU A 131 -2.06 2.54 3.06
C GLU A 131 -0.69 2.67 2.40
N TYR A 132 -0.22 3.91 2.23
CA TYR A 132 1.05 4.24 1.62
C TYR A 132 1.94 4.93 2.64
N LEU A 133 3.13 4.40 2.84
CA LEU A 133 4.18 5.06 3.61
C LEU A 133 5.28 5.53 2.67
N ASP A 134 5.72 6.75 2.86
CA ASP A 134 6.85 7.33 2.14
C ASP A 134 7.74 8.15 3.05
N GLN A 135 9.04 8.02 2.88
CA GLN A 135 9.96 9.05 3.32
C GLN A 135 9.86 10.23 2.35
N ILE A 136 9.80 11.42 2.90
CA ILE A 136 9.71 12.66 2.11
C ILE A 136 11.10 13.28 1.99
N VAL A 137 11.60 13.36 0.78
CA VAL A 137 12.91 13.95 0.45
C VAL A 137 12.72 15.10 -0.51
N ASN A 138 13.21 16.28 -0.16
CA ASN A 138 13.03 17.51 -0.97
C ASN A 138 11.55 17.79 -1.32
N GLY A 139 10.65 17.52 -0.37
CA GLY A 139 9.22 17.75 -0.51
C GLY A 139 8.46 16.70 -1.34
N LYS A 140 9.12 15.63 -1.79
CA LYS A 140 8.52 14.57 -2.60
C LYS A 140 8.61 13.21 -1.91
N PRO A 141 7.60 12.33 -2.09
CA PRO A 141 7.68 10.95 -1.66
C PRO A 141 8.74 10.17 -2.45
N LEU A 142 9.36 9.17 -1.81
CA LEU A 142 10.35 8.29 -2.47
C LEU A 142 9.71 7.17 -3.29
N GLY A 143 8.53 6.73 -2.91
CA GLY A 143 7.84 5.63 -3.61
C GLY A 143 7.20 6.05 -4.93
N PRO A 144 7.03 5.09 -5.86
CA PRO A 144 6.39 5.27 -7.16
C PRO A 144 4.87 5.46 -7.04
#